data_dbb835bfa0dd1976a4cfa27dadf87d4b
#
_entry.id   dbb835bfa0dd1976a4cfa27dadf87d4b
#
_cell.length_a   1.000
_cell.length_b   1.000
_cell.length_c   1.000
_cell.angle_alpha   90.00
_cell.angle_beta   90.00
_cell.angle_gamma   90.00
#
_symmetry.space_group_name_H-M   'P 1'
#
loop_
_entity.id
_entity.type
_entity.pdbx_description
1 polymer ?
#
loop_
_entity_poly.entity_id
_entity_poly.type
_entity_poly.pdbx_seq_one_letter_code
_entity_poly.pdbx_strand_id
1 'polypeptide(L)'
;MEVSPINYRDFSLNNVKIAHDKILYNNDDLYLSTPTLKIVDILDIDNKTYLQLKLTKKTNCNIFINNILGIESIIINKINDNSLYLNSQVIRDMIDNIYIKVKINELLNNIFDKKKIPISYNSLNVNNQVKCIIKMTNFYKDSITCKFGYSFELYQLMIL
;
A
#
# COMPACT_ATOMS: atom_id res chain seq x y z
N MET A 1 -16.39 -12.47 -4.94
CA MET A 1 -16.60 -11.10 -5.40
C MET A 1 -15.38 -10.67 -6.22
N GLU A 2 -15.61 -10.23 -7.43
CA GLU A 2 -14.56 -9.81 -8.33
C GLU A 2 -14.12 -8.39 -7.96
N VAL A 3 -12.82 -8.19 -7.80
CA VAL A 3 -12.23 -6.89 -7.49
C VAL A 3 -11.74 -6.27 -8.79
N SER A 4 -12.11 -5.00 -9.02
CA SER A 4 -11.63 -4.22 -10.16
C SER A 4 -10.57 -3.22 -9.68
N PRO A 5 -9.28 -3.57 -9.75
CA PRO A 5 -8.24 -2.67 -9.29
C PRO A 5 -8.08 -1.47 -10.24
N ILE A 6 -7.78 -0.33 -9.66
CA ILE A 6 -7.46 0.89 -10.41
C ILE A 6 -5.97 0.89 -10.75
N ASN A 7 -5.66 1.04 -12.02
CA ASN A 7 -4.27 1.23 -12.42
C ASN A 7 -3.76 2.57 -11.86
N TYR A 8 -2.56 2.58 -11.30
CA TYR A 8 -1.99 3.80 -10.73
C TYR A 8 -1.88 4.95 -11.74
N ARG A 9 -1.82 4.65 -13.04
CA ARG A 9 -1.79 5.66 -14.11
C ARG A 9 -3.14 6.31 -14.36
N ASP A 10 -4.23 5.59 -14.09
CA ASP A 10 -5.61 6.04 -14.34
C ASP A 10 -6.27 6.59 -13.08
N PHE A 11 -5.54 6.63 -11.99
CA PHE A 11 -6.03 7.08 -10.68
C PHE A 11 -6.29 8.59 -10.70
N SER A 12 -7.45 8.98 -10.14
CA SER A 12 -7.82 10.38 -9.96
C SER A 12 -8.17 10.66 -8.49
N LEU A 13 -7.51 11.64 -7.90
CA LEU A 13 -7.80 12.08 -6.52
C LEU A 13 -9.24 12.57 -6.33
N ASN A 14 -9.87 13.05 -7.38
CA ASN A 14 -11.26 13.52 -7.32
C ASN A 14 -12.26 12.42 -6.98
N ASN A 15 -11.89 11.16 -7.20
CA ASN A 15 -12.72 9.98 -6.92
C ASN A 15 -12.50 9.39 -5.54
N VAL A 16 -11.56 9.96 -4.77
CA VAL A 16 -11.25 9.50 -3.41
C VAL A 16 -12.16 10.19 -2.41
N LYS A 17 -12.73 9.41 -1.51
CA LYS A 17 -13.55 9.87 -0.41
C LYS A 17 -13.21 9.12 0.86
N ILE A 18 -13.20 9.84 1.98
CA ILE A 18 -13.05 9.22 3.30
C ILE A 18 -14.44 9.24 3.96
N ALA A 19 -14.96 8.06 4.26
CA ALA A 19 -16.23 7.88 4.92
C ALA A 19 -16.05 7.00 6.15
N HIS A 20 -16.28 7.55 7.33
CA HIS A 20 -16.04 6.89 8.61
C HIS A 20 -14.59 6.40 8.75
N ASP A 21 -14.38 5.09 8.78
CA ASP A 21 -13.08 4.44 8.90
C ASP A 21 -12.56 3.86 7.56
N LYS A 22 -13.15 4.29 6.44
CA LYS A 22 -12.84 3.75 5.12
C LYS A 22 -12.32 4.80 4.16
N ILE A 23 -11.37 4.38 3.34
CA ILE A 23 -10.91 5.12 2.17
C ILE A 23 -11.57 4.49 0.96
N LEU A 24 -12.39 5.27 0.26
CA LEU A 24 -13.19 4.80 -0.88
C LEU A 24 -12.73 5.45 -2.18
N TYR A 25 -12.88 4.72 -3.27
CA TYR A 25 -12.69 5.20 -4.63
C TYR A 25 -13.95 4.91 -5.44
N ASN A 26 -14.61 5.96 -5.96
CA ASN A 26 -15.92 5.84 -6.59
C ASN A 26 -16.95 5.11 -5.71
N ASN A 27 -16.93 5.38 -4.39
CA ASN A 27 -17.79 4.79 -3.36
C ASN A 27 -17.56 3.30 -3.07
N ASP A 28 -16.49 2.70 -3.61
CA ASP A 28 -16.08 1.32 -3.31
C ASP A 28 -14.71 1.30 -2.63
N ASP A 29 -14.35 0.15 -2.06
CA ASP A 29 -13.01 -0.05 -1.50
C ASP A 29 -11.94 0.25 -2.55
N LEU A 30 -10.85 0.88 -2.12
CA LEU A 30 -9.75 1.27 -3.01
C LEU A 30 -8.75 0.13 -3.16
N TYR A 31 -8.71 -0.45 -4.34
CA TYR A 31 -7.67 -1.39 -4.78
C TYR A 31 -6.83 -0.74 -5.87
N LEU A 32 -5.53 -0.65 -5.63
CA LEU A 32 -4.61 0.05 -6.50
C LEU A 32 -3.53 -0.90 -7.02
N SER A 33 -3.35 -0.97 -8.33
CA SER A 33 -2.22 -1.70 -8.90
C SER A 33 -0.94 -0.88 -8.79
N THR A 34 0.18 -1.54 -8.56
CA THR A 34 1.48 -0.90 -8.40
C THR A 34 2.30 -1.00 -9.69
N PRO A 35 3.27 -0.10 -9.88
CA PRO A 35 4.37 -0.38 -10.82
C PRO A 35 5.23 -1.54 -10.32
N THR A 36 6.27 -1.89 -11.06
CA THR A 36 7.25 -2.88 -10.62
C THR A 36 8.00 -2.35 -9.39
N LEU A 37 7.98 -3.13 -8.33
CA LEU A 37 8.63 -2.84 -7.04
C LEU A 37 9.60 -3.98 -6.71
N LYS A 38 10.46 -3.75 -5.72
CA LYS A 38 11.42 -4.75 -5.26
C LYS A 38 11.20 -5.05 -3.79
N ILE A 39 11.12 -6.33 -3.43
CA ILE A 39 11.08 -6.74 -2.02
C ILE A 39 12.48 -6.50 -1.43
N VAL A 40 12.57 -5.63 -0.43
CA VAL A 40 13.85 -5.35 0.26
C VAL A 40 13.89 -5.93 1.65
N ASP A 41 12.74 -6.20 2.25
CA ASP A 41 12.65 -6.84 3.56
C ASP A 41 11.30 -7.54 3.73
N ILE A 42 11.29 -8.55 4.59
CA ILE A 42 10.09 -9.27 5.02
C ILE A 42 10.12 -9.24 6.55
N LEU A 43 9.14 -8.56 7.14
CA LEU A 43 9.13 -8.25 8.57
C LEU A 43 7.99 -8.97 9.27
N ASP A 44 8.29 -9.59 10.40
CA ASP A 44 7.28 -10.14 11.31
C ASP A 44 7.18 -9.24 12.54
N ILE A 45 6.02 -8.57 12.69
CA ILE A 45 5.75 -7.64 13.79
C ILE A 45 4.40 -8.02 14.39
N ASP A 46 4.36 -8.32 15.70
CA ASP A 46 3.13 -8.64 16.44
C ASP A 46 2.28 -9.73 15.76
N ASN A 47 2.91 -10.82 15.34
CA ASN A 47 2.31 -11.96 14.62
C ASN A 47 1.71 -11.59 13.25
N LYS A 48 2.15 -10.49 12.66
CA LYS A 48 1.77 -10.05 11.31
C LYS A 48 2.99 -9.96 10.43
N THR A 49 2.86 -10.36 9.18
CA THR A 49 3.94 -10.30 8.19
C THR A 49 3.73 -9.11 7.26
N TYR A 50 4.79 -8.35 7.05
CA TYR A 50 4.82 -7.19 6.17
C TYR A 50 5.90 -7.33 5.12
N LEU A 51 5.61 -6.89 3.91
CA LEU A 51 6.61 -6.67 2.88
C LEU A 51 7.02 -5.21 2.88
N GLN A 52 8.33 -4.95 2.86
CA GLN A 52 8.87 -3.64 2.57
C GLN A 52 9.27 -3.62 1.10
N LEU A 53 8.59 -2.79 0.32
CA LEU A 53 8.73 -2.73 -1.13
C LEU A 53 9.39 -1.41 -1.53
N LYS A 54 10.53 -1.51 -2.23
CA LYS A 54 11.29 -0.35 -2.68
C LYS A 54 10.76 0.14 -4.03
N LEU A 55 10.52 1.45 -4.11
CA LEU A 55 10.23 2.15 -5.35
C LEU A 55 11.53 2.52 -6.05
N THR A 56 11.56 2.38 -7.38
CA THR A 56 12.67 2.87 -8.19
C THR A 56 12.48 4.38 -8.45
N LYS A 57 13.52 5.04 -8.95
CA LYS A 57 13.45 6.47 -9.35
C LYS A 57 12.86 6.67 -10.74
N LYS A 58 12.15 5.67 -11.28
CA LYS A 58 11.49 5.74 -12.60
C LYS A 58 10.20 6.54 -12.54
N THR A 59 9.80 7.10 -13.67
CA THR A 59 8.57 7.91 -13.82
C THR A 59 7.33 7.20 -13.29
N ASN A 60 7.17 5.90 -13.56
CA ASN A 60 6.02 5.12 -13.11
C ASN A 60 5.92 5.08 -11.58
N CYS A 61 7.04 4.93 -10.88
CA CYS A 61 7.06 4.95 -9.43
C CYS A 61 6.75 6.35 -8.88
N ASN A 62 7.20 7.41 -9.57
CA ASN A 62 6.86 8.78 -9.19
C ASN A 62 5.35 9.06 -9.32
N ILE A 63 4.71 8.58 -10.38
CA ILE A 63 3.26 8.69 -10.55
C ILE A 63 2.55 7.97 -9.40
N PHE A 64 2.94 6.75 -9.11
CA PHE A 64 2.36 5.94 -8.04
C PHE A 64 2.49 6.62 -6.68
N ILE A 65 3.70 7.07 -6.32
CA ILE A 65 3.94 7.69 -5.02
C ILE A 65 3.21 9.03 -4.87
N ASN A 66 3.10 9.81 -5.93
CA ASN A 66 2.35 11.06 -5.91
C ASN A 66 0.86 10.81 -5.66
N ASN A 67 0.31 9.73 -6.19
CA ASN A 67 -1.07 9.32 -5.89
C ASN A 67 -1.24 9.01 -4.41
N ILE A 68 -0.33 8.26 -3.82
CA ILE A 68 -0.36 7.92 -2.39
C ILE A 68 -0.24 9.19 -1.53
N LEU A 69 0.70 10.06 -1.84
CA LEU A 69 0.88 11.32 -1.10
C LEU A 69 -0.34 12.23 -1.24
N GLY A 70 -1.00 12.22 -2.40
CA GLY A 70 -2.26 12.93 -2.61
C GLY A 70 -3.38 12.41 -1.72
N ILE A 71 -3.51 11.10 -1.58
CA ILE A 71 -4.46 10.47 -0.66
C ILE A 71 -4.14 10.86 0.79
N GLU A 72 -2.87 10.84 1.18
CA GLU A 72 -2.45 11.26 2.51
C GLU A 72 -2.84 12.72 2.79
N SER A 73 -2.73 13.60 1.80
CA SER A 73 -3.17 14.99 1.93
C SER A 73 -4.67 15.10 2.17
N ILE A 74 -5.48 14.27 1.52
CA ILE A 74 -6.93 14.21 1.75
C ILE A 74 -7.22 13.74 3.19
N ILE A 75 -6.50 12.74 3.67
CA ILE A 75 -6.62 12.24 5.05
C ILE A 75 -6.29 13.34 6.06
N ILE A 76 -5.18 14.04 5.85
CA ILE A 76 -4.74 15.14 6.73
C ILE A 76 -5.82 16.22 6.81
N ASN A 77 -6.36 16.62 5.66
CA ASN A 77 -7.41 17.65 5.60
C ASN A 77 -8.71 17.19 6.27
N LYS A 78 -9.04 15.91 6.17
CA LYS A 78 -10.23 15.33 6.82
C LYS A 78 -10.11 15.32 8.32
N ILE A 79 -8.94 14.98 8.85
CA ILE A 79 -8.67 14.95 10.30
C ILE A 79 -8.65 16.36 10.86
N ASN A 80 -7.93 17.29 10.22
CA ASN A 80 -7.81 18.70 10.61
C ASN A 80 -7.57 18.89 12.12
N ASP A 81 -6.65 18.13 12.68
CA ASP A 81 -6.31 18.15 14.11
C ASP A 81 -4.79 18.23 14.27
N ASN A 82 -4.29 19.40 14.69
CA ASN A 82 -2.87 19.67 14.84
C ASN A 82 -2.22 18.90 16.00
N SER A 83 -3.00 18.29 16.89
CA SER A 83 -2.49 17.47 17.98
C SER A 83 -2.15 16.05 17.55
N LEU A 84 -2.51 15.65 16.32
CA LEU A 84 -2.31 14.32 15.77
C LEU A 84 -1.33 14.37 14.59
N TYR A 85 -0.55 13.30 14.45
CA TYR A 85 0.45 13.14 13.40
C TYR A 85 0.08 11.99 12.47
N LEU A 86 0.28 12.17 11.16
CA LEU A 86 0.10 11.11 10.19
C LEU A 86 1.17 10.03 10.36
N ASN A 87 0.74 8.79 10.54
CA ASN A 87 1.58 7.62 10.45
C ASN A 87 1.58 7.12 9.01
N SER A 88 2.46 7.68 8.19
CA SER A 88 2.56 7.33 6.77
C SER A 88 3.13 5.93 6.59
N GLN A 89 2.59 5.18 5.61
CA GLN A 89 3.16 3.91 5.17
C GLN A 89 4.23 4.10 4.08
N VAL A 90 4.50 5.35 3.69
CA VAL A 90 5.59 5.73 2.80
C VAL A 90 6.80 6.07 3.65
N ILE A 91 7.86 5.30 3.50
CA ILE A 91 9.08 5.41 4.30
C ILE A 91 10.20 5.94 3.41
N ARG A 92 10.91 6.97 3.88
CA ARG A 92 12.12 7.47 3.23
C ARG A 92 13.33 7.20 4.11
N ASP A 93 14.39 6.68 3.52
CA ASP A 93 15.67 6.53 4.24
C ASP A 93 16.55 7.76 4.07
N MET A 94 17.74 7.75 4.71
CA MET A 94 18.68 8.88 4.71
C MET A 94 19.33 9.15 3.34
N ILE A 95 19.26 8.20 2.41
CA ILE A 95 19.80 8.31 1.04
C ILE A 95 18.70 8.45 0.00
N ASP A 96 17.53 8.90 0.41
CA ASP A 96 16.38 9.23 -0.44
C ASP A 96 15.73 8.03 -1.17
N ASN A 97 15.95 6.81 -0.70
CA ASN A 97 15.17 5.68 -1.15
C ASN A 97 13.76 5.73 -0.56
N ILE A 98 12.77 5.35 -1.36
CA ILE A 98 11.37 5.34 -0.96
C ILE A 98 10.89 3.91 -0.90
N TYR A 99 10.21 3.58 0.19
CA TYR A 99 9.62 2.27 0.44
C TYR A 99 8.16 2.40 0.80
N ILE A 100 7.38 1.38 0.50
CA ILE A 100 6.04 1.20 1.10
C ILE A 100 6.02 -0.09 1.90
N LYS A 101 5.21 -0.10 2.96
CA LYS A 101 5.03 -1.24 3.85
C LYS A 101 3.65 -1.82 3.60
N VAL A 102 3.59 -3.09 3.21
CA VAL A 102 2.35 -3.78 2.84
C VAL A 102 2.18 -5.01 3.71
N LYS A 103 1.02 -5.12 4.36
CA LYS A 103 0.69 -6.26 5.21
C LYS A 103 0.25 -7.44 4.36
N ILE A 104 0.79 -8.62 4.65
CA ILE A 104 0.35 -9.89 4.06
C ILE A 104 -0.71 -10.52 4.96
N ASN A 105 -1.79 -10.98 4.35
CA ASN A 105 -2.72 -11.91 4.98
C ASN A 105 -2.21 -13.33 4.72
N GLU A 106 -1.95 -14.11 5.78
CA GLU A 106 -1.46 -15.48 5.68
C GLU A 106 -2.41 -16.44 4.95
N LEU A 107 -3.69 -16.08 4.88
CA LEU A 107 -4.70 -16.82 4.12
C LEU A 107 -4.76 -16.40 2.66
N LEU A 108 -3.89 -15.49 2.22
CA LEU A 108 -3.88 -14.98 0.86
C LEU A 108 -3.41 -16.06 -0.12
N ASN A 109 -4.25 -16.38 -1.10
CA ASN A 109 -3.97 -17.36 -2.15
C ASN A 109 -3.61 -16.71 -3.49
N ASN A 110 -3.45 -15.39 -3.54
CA ASN A 110 -3.26 -14.60 -4.76
C ASN A 110 -1.80 -14.18 -4.96
N ILE A 111 -0.86 -15.10 -4.68
CA ILE A 111 0.56 -14.90 -4.94
C ILE A 111 0.98 -15.86 -6.06
N PHE A 112 1.62 -15.33 -7.09
CA PHE A 112 1.96 -16.07 -8.29
C PHE A 112 3.44 -15.90 -8.65
N ASP A 113 4.03 -16.98 -9.16
CA ASP A 113 5.39 -16.93 -9.72
C ASP A 113 5.41 -16.33 -11.14
N LYS A 114 6.59 -16.31 -11.76
CA LYS A 114 6.78 -15.82 -13.15
C LYS A 114 5.92 -16.53 -14.17
N LYS A 115 5.56 -17.78 -13.93
CA LYS A 115 4.74 -18.62 -14.80
C LYS A 115 3.26 -18.53 -14.49
N LYS A 116 2.87 -17.61 -13.60
CA LYS A 116 1.50 -17.44 -13.10
C LYS A 116 0.97 -18.64 -12.33
N ILE A 117 1.86 -19.43 -11.73
CA ILE A 117 1.50 -20.55 -10.87
C ILE A 117 1.36 -20.03 -9.44
N PRO A 118 0.26 -20.37 -8.73
CA PRO A 118 0.09 -19.98 -7.33
C PRO A 118 1.21 -20.55 -6.45
N ILE A 119 1.74 -19.70 -5.57
CA ILE A 119 2.76 -20.06 -4.59
C ILE A 119 2.37 -19.55 -3.20
N SER A 120 2.99 -20.15 -2.17
CA SER A 120 2.83 -19.67 -0.80
C SER A 120 3.62 -18.37 -0.57
N TYR A 121 3.11 -17.51 0.33
CA TYR A 121 3.83 -16.30 0.72
C TYR A 121 5.21 -16.60 1.33
N ASN A 122 5.39 -17.79 1.91
CA ASN A 122 6.69 -18.24 2.41
C ASN A 122 7.76 -18.42 1.32
N SER A 123 7.34 -18.48 0.06
CA SER A 123 8.24 -18.59 -1.10
C SER A 123 8.76 -17.24 -1.59
N LEU A 124 8.29 -16.13 -1.01
CA LEU A 124 8.77 -14.80 -1.35
C LEU A 124 10.17 -14.56 -0.78
N ASN A 125 11.04 -13.97 -1.58
CA ASN A 125 12.42 -13.69 -1.19
C ASN A 125 12.74 -12.21 -1.36
N VAL A 126 13.64 -11.73 -0.51
CA VAL A 126 14.28 -10.43 -0.70
C VAL A 126 14.95 -10.41 -2.09
N ASN A 127 14.88 -9.26 -2.75
CA ASN A 127 15.31 -9.00 -4.11
C ASN A 127 14.37 -9.49 -5.23
N ASN A 128 13.27 -10.17 -4.92
CA ASN A 128 12.25 -10.41 -5.93
C ASN A 128 11.69 -9.08 -6.46
N GLN A 129 11.57 -8.98 -7.78
CA GLN A 129 10.80 -7.92 -8.43
C GLN A 129 9.36 -8.37 -8.54
N VAL A 130 8.42 -7.49 -8.17
CA VAL A 130 7.01 -7.83 -8.04
C VAL A 130 6.13 -6.73 -8.59
N LYS A 131 4.94 -7.12 -9.03
CA LYS A 131 3.80 -6.21 -9.21
C LYS A 131 2.70 -6.64 -8.27
N CYS A 132 2.06 -5.68 -7.62
CA CYS A 132 1.04 -5.93 -6.62
C CYS A 132 -0.27 -5.25 -6.95
N ILE A 133 -1.35 -5.81 -6.41
CA ILE A 133 -2.59 -5.09 -6.15
C ILE A 133 -2.69 -4.94 -4.65
N ILE A 134 -2.79 -3.70 -4.19
CA ILE A 134 -2.87 -3.35 -2.77
C ILE A 134 -4.21 -2.70 -2.48
N LYS A 135 -4.74 -2.99 -1.31
CA LYS A 135 -5.93 -2.34 -0.76
C LYS A 135 -5.50 -1.31 0.27
N MET A 136 -5.97 -0.07 0.14
CA MET A 136 -5.87 0.91 1.20
C MET A 136 -7.03 0.74 2.16
N THR A 137 -6.73 0.51 3.42
CA THR A 137 -7.73 0.14 4.43
C THR A 137 -7.33 0.61 5.83
N ASN A 138 -8.20 0.34 6.81
CA ASN A 138 -7.94 0.61 8.23
C ASN A 138 -7.62 2.08 8.51
N PHE A 139 -8.39 3.01 7.95
CA PHE A 139 -8.29 4.39 8.37
C PHE A 139 -8.60 4.47 9.88
N TYR A 140 -7.64 4.95 10.65
CA TYR A 140 -7.73 4.99 12.10
C TYR A 140 -7.29 6.34 12.65
N LYS A 141 -7.79 6.63 13.85
CA LYS A 141 -7.40 7.76 14.67
C LYS A 141 -7.15 7.26 16.08
N ASP A 142 -5.95 7.46 16.60
CA ASP A 142 -5.53 7.02 17.92
C ASP A 142 -5.07 8.22 18.75
N SER A 143 -5.91 8.64 19.68
CA SER A 143 -5.61 9.77 20.57
C SER A 143 -4.56 9.44 21.64
N ILE A 144 -4.36 8.17 21.97
CA ILE A 144 -3.36 7.76 22.96
C ILE A 144 -1.95 7.94 22.42
N THR A 145 -1.70 7.48 21.19
CA THR A 145 -0.40 7.64 20.51
C THR A 145 -0.28 8.95 19.73
N CYS A 146 -1.35 9.76 19.71
CA CYS A 146 -1.43 11.00 18.93
C CYS A 146 -1.19 10.79 17.42
N LYS A 147 -1.64 9.66 16.89
CA LYS A 147 -1.45 9.29 15.48
C LYS A 147 -2.77 9.02 14.78
N PHE A 148 -2.77 9.25 13.48
CA PHE A 148 -3.81 8.79 12.57
C PHE A 148 -3.14 8.21 11.32
N GLY A 149 -3.85 7.36 10.59
CA GLY A 149 -3.27 6.76 9.40
C GLY A 149 -4.14 5.72 8.74
N TYR A 150 -3.49 4.90 7.97
CA TYR A 150 -4.10 3.87 7.15
C TYR A 150 -3.13 2.68 7.05
N SER A 151 -3.58 1.61 6.39
CA SER A 151 -2.74 0.46 6.10
C SER A 151 -2.82 0.10 4.62
N PHE A 152 -1.75 -0.49 4.11
CA PHE A 152 -1.79 -1.23 2.85
C PHE A 152 -1.92 -2.71 3.16
N GLU A 153 -2.90 -3.36 2.54
CA GLU A 153 -3.03 -4.82 2.57
C GLU A 153 -2.76 -5.38 1.17
N LEU A 154 -1.97 -6.44 1.12
CA LEU A 154 -1.71 -7.14 -0.13
C LEU A 154 -2.97 -7.91 -0.55
N TYR A 155 -3.46 -7.63 -1.75
CA TYR A 155 -4.56 -8.38 -2.36
C TYR A 155 -4.05 -9.41 -3.37
N GLN A 156 -3.05 -9.03 -4.17
CA GLN A 156 -2.43 -9.91 -5.16
C GLN A 156 -0.98 -9.51 -5.38
N LEU A 157 -0.12 -10.49 -5.61
CA LEU A 157 1.28 -10.27 -5.95
C LEU A 157 1.71 -11.24 -7.05
N MET A 158 2.45 -10.73 -8.01
CA MET A 158 3.08 -11.52 -9.06
C MET A 158 4.59 -11.25 -9.07
N ILE A 159 5.37 -12.30 -8.98
CA ILE A 159 6.84 -12.25 -9.19
C ILE A 159 7.12 -12.10 -10.68
N LEU A 160 8.04 -11.22 -11.01
CA LEU A 160 8.45 -10.95 -12.41
C LEU A 160 9.72 -11.69 -12.78
#